data_2b9f85af3c479952aee4989b3fda8ba9
#
_entry.id   2b9f85af3c479952aee4989b3fda8ba9
#
_cell.length_a   1.000
_cell.length_b   1.000
_cell.length_c   1.000
_cell.angle_alpha   90.00
_cell.angle_beta   90.00
_cell.angle_gamma   90.00
#
_symmetry.space_group_name_H-M   'P 1'
#
loop_
_entity.id
_entity.type
_entity.pdbx_description
1 polymer ?
#
loop_
_entity_poly.entity_id
_entity_poly.type
_entity_poly.pdbx_seq_one_letter_code
_entity_poly.pdbx_strand_id
1 'polypeptide(L)'
;MGKHTIDELHQWQALPLSVKIRMTKERIRNWINEFGEDGVYVSFSGGKDSTVLLDLVRKDYPEVKAVFVDVPTQYPELKKFAKTFDNLVILKPKISFAQVCEKYGFPMFSKEISECIADSRKYIRILTDRQTDRQTDRDSICISNSRLDRNRQKSRQGKQSVCRFEDGEYP
;
A
#
# COMPACT_ATOMS: atom_id res chain seq x y z
N MET A 1 17.35 -4.16 -4.11
CA MET A 1 17.22 -3.65 -2.72
C MET A 1 17.25 -4.83 -1.77
N GLY A 2 18.25 -4.91 -0.88
CA GLY A 2 18.35 -5.95 0.13
C GLY A 2 17.16 -5.90 1.08
N LYS A 3 16.65 -7.06 1.50
CA LYS A 3 15.61 -7.13 2.54
C LYS A 3 16.28 -6.82 3.88
N HIS A 4 15.79 -5.80 4.57
CA HIS A 4 16.22 -5.50 5.93
C HIS A 4 15.79 -6.63 6.89
N THR A 5 16.66 -6.93 7.85
CA THR A 5 16.38 -7.91 8.90
C THR A 5 15.52 -7.30 10.02
N ILE A 6 14.90 -8.16 10.84
CA ILE A 6 14.13 -7.70 12.02
C ILE A 6 15.07 -7.02 13.03
N ASP A 7 16.29 -7.50 13.17
CA ASP A 7 17.29 -6.94 14.09
C ASP A 7 17.70 -5.52 13.66
N GLU A 8 17.89 -5.27 12.35
CA GLU A 8 18.14 -3.92 11.82
C GLU A 8 16.97 -2.98 12.13
N LEU A 9 15.73 -3.46 12.01
CA LEU A 9 14.55 -2.67 12.34
C LEU A 9 14.54 -2.28 13.82
N HIS A 10 14.81 -3.22 14.72
CA HIS A 10 14.89 -2.94 16.17
C HIS A 10 16.02 -1.95 16.49
N GLN A 11 17.18 -2.07 15.85
CA GLN A 11 18.27 -1.12 16.00
C GLN A 11 17.84 0.30 15.56
N TRP A 12 17.15 0.44 14.42
CA TRP A 12 16.66 1.74 13.98
C TRP A 12 15.58 2.31 14.90
N GLN A 13 14.71 1.46 15.44
CA GLN A 13 13.69 1.89 16.40
C GLN A 13 14.31 2.37 17.74
N ALA A 14 15.43 1.82 18.14
CA ALA A 14 16.16 2.21 19.35
C ALA A 14 16.96 3.53 19.22
N LEU A 15 17.16 4.04 17.98
CA LEU A 15 17.92 5.26 17.76
C LEU A 15 17.27 6.48 18.42
N PRO A 16 18.06 7.46 18.93
CA PRO A 16 17.55 8.73 19.41
C PRO A 16 16.76 9.49 18.33
N LEU A 17 15.76 10.27 18.73
CA LEU A 17 14.90 11.03 17.81
C LEU A 17 15.71 11.96 16.89
N SER A 18 16.73 12.65 17.43
CA SER A 18 17.60 13.52 16.66
C SER A 18 18.32 12.81 15.51
N VAL A 19 18.74 11.57 15.73
CA VAL A 19 19.38 10.75 14.71
C VAL A 19 18.36 10.33 13.64
N LYS A 20 17.14 9.93 14.05
CA LYS A 20 16.06 9.59 13.12
C LYS A 20 15.68 10.76 12.22
N ILE A 21 15.56 11.97 12.79
CA ILE A 21 15.28 13.21 12.04
C ILE A 21 16.39 13.46 11.01
N ARG A 22 17.67 13.36 11.42
CA ARG A 22 18.80 13.57 10.52
C ARG A 22 18.81 12.57 9.36
N MET A 23 18.57 11.28 9.64
CA MET A 23 18.48 10.24 8.62
C MET A 23 17.32 10.48 7.64
N THR A 24 16.17 10.94 8.14
CA THR A 24 15.02 11.30 7.31
C THR A 24 15.32 12.49 6.40
N LYS A 25 15.91 13.55 6.95
CA LYS A 25 16.32 14.72 6.16
C LYS A 25 17.35 14.39 5.09
N GLU A 26 18.30 13.50 5.38
CA GLU A 26 19.27 13.03 4.39
C GLU A 26 18.61 12.31 3.22
N ARG A 27 17.62 11.44 3.49
CA ARG A 27 16.85 10.78 2.45
C ARG A 27 16.05 11.77 1.62
N ILE A 28 15.40 12.74 2.26
CA ILE A 28 14.65 13.81 1.56
C ILE A 28 15.60 14.59 0.64
N ARG A 29 16.77 14.97 1.12
CA ARG A 29 17.79 15.71 0.34
C ARG A 29 18.23 14.90 -0.89
N ASN A 30 18.50 13.61 -0.71
CA ASN A 30 18.91 12.74 -1.82
C ASN A 30 17.82 12.65 -2.91
N TRP A 31 16.55 12.55 -2.52
CA TRP A 31 15.43 12.57 -3.47
C TRP A 31 15.31 13.89 -4.20
N ILE A 32 15.42 15.01 -3.51
CA ILE A 32 15.33 16.33 -4.11
C ILE A 32 16.53 16.61 -5.02
N ASN A 33 17.73 16.16 -4.64
CA ASN A 33 18.91 16.29 -5.50
C ASN A 33 18.79 15.47 -6.79
N GLU A 34 18.10 14.33 -6.75
CA GLU A 34 17.91 13.46 -7.92
C GLU A 34 16.82 13.98 -8.87
N PHE A 35 15.68 14.45 -8.31
CA PHE A 35 14.50 14.80 -9.11
C PHE A 35 14.18 16.29 -9.20
N GLY A 36 14.87 17.11 -8.42
CA GLY A 36 14.56 18.54 -8.26
C GLY A 36 13.35 18.79 -7.35
N GLU A 37 13.20 20.01 -6.84
CA GLU A 37 12.07 20.38 -5.99
C GLU A 37 10.72 20.28 -6.69
N ASP A 38 10.67 20.63 -7.97
CA ASP A 38 9.45 20.55 -8.79
C ASP A 38 9.08 19.11 -9.16
N GLY A 39 10.05 18.19 -9.15
CA GLY A 39 9.85 16.78 -9.46
C GLY A 39 9.37 15.94 -8.28
N VAL A 40 9.30 16.53 -7.07
CA VAL A 40 8.96 15.82 -5.84
C VAL A 40 7.69 16.41 -5.20
N TYR A 41 6.89 15.55 -4.60
CA TYR A 41 5.76 15.96 -3.79
C TYR A 41 5.62 15.08 -2.54
N VAL A 42 4.97 15.61 -1.51
CA VAL A 42 4.64 14.85 -0.30
C VAL A 42 3.23 14.32 -0.41
N SER A 43 3.07 12.98 -0.38
CA SER A 43 1.74 12.37 -0.25
C SER A 43 1.21 12.61 1.15
N PHE A 44 0.17 13.46 1.25
CA PHE A 44 -0.39 13.92 2.52
C PHE A 44 -1.76 13.28 2.74
N SER A 45 -1.91 12.50 3.80
CA SER A 45 -3.17 11.83 4.15
C SER A 45 -3.92 12.51 5.30
N GLY A 46 -3.33 13.52 5.95
CA GLY A 46 -3.85 14.13 7.17
C GLY A 46 -3.57 13.30 8.43
N GLY A 47 -2.91 12.15 8.31
CA GLY A 47 -2.46 11.35 9.45
C GLY A 47 -1.21 11.91 10.10
N LYS A 48 -0.91 11.47 11.34
CA LYS A 48 0.23 11.96 12.13
C LYS A 48 1.58 11.80 11.41
N ASP A 49 1.79 10.66 10.74
CA ASP A 49 3.08 10.36 10.09
C ASP A 49 3.30 11.26 8.86
N SER A 50 2.27 11.43 8.02
CA SER A 50 2.33 12.32 6.85
C SER A 50 2.45 13.79 7.25
N THR A 51 1.87 14.19 8.38
CA THR A 51 1.99 15.55 8.93
C THR A 51 3.41 15.83 9.40
N VAL A 52 4.03 14.91 10.13
CA VAL A 52 5.43 15.03 10.57
C VAL A 52 6.37 15.04 9.36
N LEU A 53 6.13 14.18 8.37
CA LEU A 53 6.94 14.17 7.15
C LEU A 53 6.84 15.50 6.40
N LEU A 54 5.62 16.05 6.24
CA LEU A 54 5.40 17.33 5.58
C LEU A 54 6.12 18.48 6.33
N ASP A 55 6.06 18.50 7.67
CA ASP A 55 6.77 19.49 8.49
C ASP A 55 8.30 19.38 8.30
N LEU A 56 8.84 18.17 8.28
CA LEU A 56 10.29 17.96 8.08
C LEU A 56 10.75 18.38 6.68
N VAL A 57 9.94 18.11 5.65
CA VAL A 57 10.26 18.52 4.28
C VAL A 57 10.22 20.04 4.16
N ARG A 58 9.17 20.69 4.65
CA ARG A 58 8.97 22.14 4.49
C ARG A 58 9.90 23.01 5.31
N LYS A 59 10.51 22.47 6.34
CA LYS A 59 11.59 23.17 7.07
C LYS A 59 12.81 23.47 6.21
N ASP A 60 13.13 22.57 5.29
CA ASP A 60 14.31 22.69 4.44
C ASP A 60 13.90 23.08 2.99
N TYR A 61 12.68 22.75 2.55
CA TYR A 61 12.15 22.95 1.19
C TYR A 61 10.67 23.41 1.24
N PRO A 62 10.41 24.70 1.49
CA PRO A 62 9.06 25.23 1.71
C PRO A 62 8.17 25.16 0.45
N GLU A 63 8.75 25.18 -0.75
CA GLU A 63 8.01 25.17 -2.02
C GLU A 63 7.51 23.79 -2.44
N VAL A 64 7.97 22.71 -1.80
CA VAL A 64 7.54 21.36 -2.12
C VAL A 64 6.04 21.19 -1.89
N LYS A 65 5.35 20.74 -2.94
CA LYS A 65 3.88 20.57 -2.96
C LYS A 65 3.47 19.38 -2.08
N ALA A 66 2.39 19.55 -1.34
CA ALA A 66 1.70 18.43 -0.70
C ALA A 66 0.51 18.00 -1.57
N VAL A 67 0.30 16.71 -1.73
CA VAL A 67 -0.81 16.15 -2.51
C VAL A 67 -1.73 15.38 -1.57
N PHE A 68 -2.99 15.83 -1.50
CA PHE A 68 -4.05 15.19 -0.72
C PHE A 68 -5.11 14.60 -1.66
N VAL A 69 -5.44 13.33 -1.47
CA VAL A 69 -6.51 12.68 -2.24
C VAL A 69 -7.81 12.76 -1.45
N ASP A 70 -8.76 13.54 -1.94
CA ASP A 70 -10.08 13.70 -1.32
C ASP A 70 -11.01 12.53 -1.69
N VAL A 71 -11.15 11.57 -0.77
CA VAL A 71 -12.04 10.41 -0.93
C VAL A 71 -13.30 10.60 -0.09
N PRO A 72 -14.51 10.28 -0.62
CA PRO A 72 -15.78 10.48 0.11
C PRO A 72 -15.86 9.74 1.47
N THR A 73 -15.11 8.66 1.61
CA THR A 73 -15.08 7.81 2.82
C THR A 73 -14.23 8.36 3.95
N GLN A 74 -13.51 9.47 3.74
CA GLN A 74 -12.68 10.09 4.78
C GLN A 74 -13.53 10.93 5.74
N TYR A 75 -13.07 11.02 6.99
CA TYR A 75 -13.67 11.89 8.00
C TYR A 75 -13.61 13.37 7.57
N PRO A 76 -14.72 14.13 7.75
CA PRO A 76 -14.76 15.54 7.38
C PRO A 76 -13.69 16.40 8.06
N GLU A 77 -13.29 16.02 9.28
CA GLU A 77 -12.25 16.69 10.08
C GLU A 77 -10.89 16.61 9.39
N LEU A 78 -10.55 15.47 8.79
CA LEU A 78 -9.30 15.32 8.03
C LEU A 78 -9.25 16.25 6.82
N LYS A 79 -10.37 16.42 6.14
CA LYS A 79 -10.47 17.36 5.01
C LYS A 79 -10.33 18.82 5.47
N LYS A 80 -10.93 19.18 6.62
CA LYS A 80 -10.77 20.50 7.21
C LYS A 80 -9.32 20.73 7.62
N PHE A 81 -8.71 19.77 8.28
CA PHE A 81 -7.31 19.81 8.69
C PHE A 81 -6.36 19.93 7.50
N ALA A 82 -6.58 19.14 6.45
CA ALA A 82 -5.74 19.22 5.24
C ALA A 82 -5.75 20.61 4.61
N LYS A 83 -6.91 21.29 4.60
CA LYS A 83 -7.08 22.65 4.04
C LYS A 83 -6.35 23.74 4.86
N THR A 84 -5.88 23.45 6.05
CA THR A 84 -5.08 24.42 6.85
C THR A 84 -3.63 24.52 6.39
N PHE A 85 -3.19 23.60 5.51
CA PHE A 85 -1.85 23.62 4.97
C PHE A 85 -1.77 24.39 3.65
N ASP A 86 -0.81 25.28 3.55
CA ASP A 86 -0.50 25.99 2.31
C ASP A 86 0.12 25.04 1.27
N ASN A 87 0.17 25.48 0.01
CA ASN A 87 0.76 24.75 -1.10
C ASN A 87 0.27 23.28 -1.19
N LEU A 88 -1.06 23.08 -1.02
CA LEU A 88 -1.74 21.79 -1.05
C LEU A 88 -2.48 21.60 -2.37
N VAL A 89 -2.16 20.51 -3.07
CA VAL A 89 -2.89 20.08 -4.26
C VAL A 89 -3.92 19.02 -3.84
N ILE A 90 -5.20 19.31 -4.05
CA ILE A 90 -6.30 18.39 -3.74
C ILE A 90 -6.70 17.65 -5.00
N LEU A 91 -6.50 16.35 -5.01
CA LEU A 91 -6.92 15.47 -6.09
C LEU A 91 -8.24 14.78 -5.72
N LYS A 92 -9.12 14.66 -6.70
CA LYS A 92 -10.36 13.88 -6.57
C LYS A 92 -10.31 12.67 -7.49
N PRO A 93 -10.84 11.51 -7.07
CA PRO A 93 -10.98 10.35 -7.94
C PRO A 93 -11.80 10.69 -9.18
N LYS A 94 -11.40 10.18 -10.36
CA LYS A 94 -12.16 10.37 -11.61
C LYS A 94 -13.54 9.73 -11.56
N ILE A 95 -13.67 8.62 -10.82
CA ILE A 95 -14.89 7.85 -10.64
C ILE A 95 -15.30 7.99 -9.17
N SER A 96 -16.53 8.38 -8.91
CA SER A 96 -17.05 8.50 -7.54
C SER A 96 -17.19 7.12 -6.88
N PHE A 97 -17.15 7.06 -5.55
CA PHE A 97 -17.36 5.82 -4.81
C PHE A 97 -18.71 5.17 -5.13
N ALA A 98 -19.78 5.98 -5.29
CA ALA A 98 -21.09 5.49 -5.68
C ALA A 98 -21.06 4.79 -7.05
N GLN A 99 -20.41 5.38 -8.05
CA GLN A 99 -20.24 4.77 -9.38
C GLN A 99 -19.38 3.51 -9.34
N VAL A 100 -18.38 3.45 -8.47
CA VAL A 100 -17.59 2.22 -8.26
C VAL A 100 -18.46 1.12 -7.69
N CYS A 101 -19.29 1.42 -6.67
CA CYS A 101 -20.20 0.45 -6.07
C CYS A 101 -21.28 -0.02 -7.05
N GLU A 102 -21.81 0.90 -7.87
CA GLU A 102 -22.79 0.56 -8.90
C GLU A 102 -22.19 -0.39 -9.97
N LYS A 103 -20.97 -0.12 -10.39
CA LYS A 103 -20.30 -0.89 -11.44
C LYS A 103 -19.73 -2.23 -10.98
N TYR A 104 -19.17 -2.28 -9.78
CA TYR A 104 -18.39 -3.42 -9.27
C TYR A 104 -18.99 -4.06 -8.02
N GLY A 105 -20.08 -3.51 -7.49
CA GLY A 105 -20.68 -3.93 -6.22
C GLY A 105 -19.94 -3.37 -5.00
N PHE A 106 -20.54 -3.54 -3.83
CA PHE A 106 -19.93 -3.17 -2.56
C PHE A 106 -18.87 -4.20 -2.16
N PRO A 107 -17.73 -3.78 -1.61
CA PRO A 107 -16.76 -4.72 -1.04
C PRO A 107 -17.35 -5.34 0.23
N MET A 108 -18.00 -6.50 0.09
CA MET A 108 -18.61 -7.24 1.20
C MET A 108 -17.62 -8.07 2.00
N PHE A 109 -16.39 -8.20 1.50
CA PHE A 109 -15.38 -9.09 2.06
C PHE A 109 -14.28 -8.32 2.77
N SER A 110 -13.63 -8.98 3.74
CA SER A 110 -12.46 -8.43 4.40
C SER A 110 -11.29 -8.26 3.40
N LYS A 111 -10.31 -7.42 3.77
CA LYS A 111 -9.09 -7.26 3.00
C LYS A 111 -8.39 -8.60 2.72
N GLU A 112 -8.37 -9.49 3.69
CA GLU A 112 -7.76 -10.82 3.61
C GLU A 112 -8.42 -11.68 2.52
N ILE A 113 -9.75 -11.71 2.45
CA ILE A 113 -10.49 -12.44 1.40
C ILE A 113 -10.24 -11.80 0.04
N SER A 114 -10.24 -10.49 -0.05
CA SER A 114 -9.95 -9.77 -1.30
C SER A 114 -8.54 -10.06 -1.83
N GLU A 115 -7.55 -10.13 -0.95
CA GLU A 115 -6.18 -10.51 -1.30
C GLU A 115 -6.09 -11.97 -1.76
N CYS A 116 -6.77 -12.90 -1.09
CA CYS A 116 -6.84 -14.30 -1.50
C CYS A 116 -7.47 -14.47 -2.89
N ILE A 117 -8.56 -13.74 -3.18
CA ILE A 117 -9.22 -13.77 -4.49
C ILE A 117 -8.30 -13.18 -5.57
N ALA A 118 -7.62 -12.06 -5.29
CA ALA A 118 -6.70 -11.43 -6.23
C ALA A 118 -5.52 -12.35 -6.56
N ASP A 119 -4.94 -13.01 -5.56
CA ASP A 119 -3.84 -13.96 -5.74
C ASP A 119 -4.29 -15.20 -6.52
N SER A 120 -5.49 -15.72 -6.24
CA SER A 120 -6.07 -16.84 -6.97
C SER A 120 -6.29 -16.50 -8.45
N ARG A 121 -6.85 -15.32 -8.76
CA ARG A 121 -7.03 -14.84 -10.14
C ARG A 121 -5.69 -14.66 -10.87
N LYS A 122 -4.68 -14.14 -10.19
CA LYS A 122 -3.33 -14.02 -10.73
C LYS A 122 -2.71 -15.39 -11.05
N TYR A 123 -2.91 -16.35 -10.16
CA TYR A 123 -2.44 -17.73 -10.36
C TYR A 123 -3.12 -18.40 -11.56
N ILE A 124 -4.45 -18.28 -11.67
CA ILE A 124 -5.23 -18.81 -12.82
C ILE A 124 -4.72 -18.19 -14.12
N ARG A 125 -4.49 -16.86 -14.17
CA ARG A 125 -3.96 -16.20 -15.37
C ARG A 125 -2.61 -16.79 -15.78
N ILE A 126 -1.69 -16.95 -14.82
CA ILE A 126 -0.37 -17.57 -15.08
C ILE A 126 -0.50 -18.99 -15.62
N LEU A 127 -1.46 -19.80 -15.13
CA LEU A 127 -1.72 -21.13 -15.64
C LEU A 127 -2.31 -21.13 -17.05
N THR A 128 -3.20 -20.18 -17.34
CA THR A 128 -3.82 -20.03 -18.67
C THR A 128 -2.77 -19.57 -19.70
N ASP A 129 -1.95 -18.59 -19.36
CA ASP A 129 -0.87 -18.11 -20.23
C ASP A 129 0.16 -19.22 -20.53
N ARG A 130 0.44 -20.10 -19.55
CA ARG A 130 1.34 -21.27 -19.73
C ARG A 130 0.75 -22.38 -20.60
N GLN A 131 -0.56 -22.48 -20.70
CA GLN A 131 -1.19 -23.43 -21.63
C GLN A 131 -1.06 -22.98 -23.10
N THR A 132 -0.90 -21.68 -23.31
CA THR A 132 -0.65 -21.11 -24.64
C THR A 132 0.83 -21.23 -25.04
N ASP A 133 1.77 -21.19 -24.08
CA ASP A 133 3.21 -21.29 -24.30
C ASP A 133 3.80 -22.65 -23.90
N ARG A 134 3.33 -23.73 -24.53
CA ARG A 134 3.80 -25.12 -24.22
C ARG A 134 5.25 -25.41 -24.63
N GLN A 135 6.12 -24.46 -24.79
CA GLN A 135 7.48 -24.74 -25.27
C GLN A 135 8.67 -24.19 -24.48
N THR A 136 8.51 -23.50 -23.33
CA THR A 136 9.69 -23.07 -22.56
C THR A 136 9.49 -23.14 -21.04
N ASP A 137 10.35 -23.93 -20.42
CA ASP A 137 10.89 -23.89 -19.06
C ASP A 137 10.07 -24.34 -17.84
N ARG A 138 10.50 -25.50 -17.37
CA ARG A 138 10.08 -26.16 -16.12
C ARG A 138 10.58 -25.51 -14.83
N ASP A 139 11.36 -24.44 -14.86
CA ASP A 139 12.12 -23.96 -13.68
C ASP A 139 11.45 -22.88 -12.81
N SER A 140 10.31 -22.32 -13.19
CA SER A 140 9.67 -21.27 -12.41
C SER A 140 8.57 -21.73 -11.45
N ILE A 141 8.37 -23.03 -11.27
CA ILE A 141 7.31 -23.59 -10.39
C ILE A 141 7.68 -23.56 -8.90
N CYS A 142 8.98 -23.48 -8.56
CA CYS A 142 9.42 -23.56 -7.15
C CYS A 142 9.16 -22.33 -6.28
N ILE A 143 8.86 -21.15 -6.85
CA ILE A 143 8.78 -19.91 -6.06
C ILE A 143 7.36 -19.63 -5.50
N SER A 144 6.31 -20.18 -6.10
CA SER A 144 4.91 -19.93 -5.68
C SER A 144 4.46 -20.85 -4.53
N ASN A 145 5.00 -22.06 -4.42
CA ASN A 145 4.61 -23.00 -3.36
C ASN A 145 5.04 -22.57 -1.96
N SER A 146 6.15 -21.83 -1.82
CA SER A 146 6.65 -21.38 -0.52
C SER A 146 5.79 -20.31 0.16
N ARG A 147 4.90 -19.61 -0.58
CA ARG A 147 3.94 -18.63 -0.02
C ARG A 147 2.63 -19.28 0.39
N LEU A 148 2.14 -20.25 -0.37
CA LEU A 148 0.94 -21.02 -0.02
C LEU A 148 1.16 -21.87 1.22
N ASP A 149 2.34 -22.47 1.38
CA ASP A 149 2.69 -23.25 2.58
C ASP A 149 2.86 -22.37 3.82
N ARG A 150 3.40 -21.15 3.70
CA ARG A 150 3.47 -20.19 4.82
C ARG A 150 2.09 -19.72 5.29
N ASN A 151 1.14 -19.55 4.39
CA ASN A 151 -0.24 -19.20 4.75
C ASN A 151 -1.01 -20.38 5.32
N ARG A 152 -0.74 -21.61 4.84
CA ARG A 152 -1.29 -22.85 5.42
C ARG A 152 -0.78 -23.12 6.84
N GLN A 153 0.47 -22.81 7.13
CA GLN A 153 1.01 -22.95 8.50
C GLN A 153 0.47 -21.89 9.46
N LYS A 154 0.24 -20.63 9.00
CA LYS A 154 -0.38 -19.59 9.83
C LYS A 154 -1.86 -19.86 10.10
N SER A 155 -2.62 -20.42 9.16
CA SER A 155 -4.04 -20.77 9.37
C SER A 155 -4.23 -22.02 10.25
N ARG A 156 -3.20 -22.87 10.40
CA ARG A 156 -3.24 -24.02 11.34
C ARG A 156 -2.96 -23.61 12.79
N GLN A 157 -2.33 -22.48 13.04
CA GLN A 157 -2.05 -21.97 14.41
C GLN A 157 -3.09 -20.97 14.92
N GLY A 158 -4.00 -20.47 14.10
CA GLY A 158 -5.08 -19.56 14.46
C GLY A 158 -6.44 -20.16 14.15
N LYS A 159 -7.08 -20.72 15.17
CA LYS A 159 -8.51 -21.09 15.29
C LYS A 159 -9.28 -21.32 13.99
N GLN A 160 -9.69 -22.58 13.81
CA GLN A 160 -10.78 -23.05 12.97
C GLN A 160 -11.94 -22.05 12.84
N SER A 161 -11.98 -21.35 11.75
CA SER A 161 -13.22 -20.91 11.14
C SER A 161 -13.19 -21.41 9.70
N VAL A 162 -13.70 -22.61 9.53
CA VAL A 162 -13.86 -23.25 8.24
C VAL A 162 -14.99 -22.54 7.53
N CYS A 163 -14.69 -21.73 6.53
CA CYS A 163 -15.67 -21.44 5.48
C CYS A 163 -15.79 -22.70 4.62
N ARG A 164 -16.76 -23.54 4.96
CA ARG A 164 -17.23 -24.59 4.08
C ARG A 164 -18.09 -23.92 3.02
N PHE A 165 -17.61 -23.85 1.78
CA PHE A 165 -18.47 -23.57 0.63
C PHE A 165 -19.23 -24.86 0.34
N GLU A 166 -20.49 -24.91 0.71
CA GLU A 166 -21.43 -25.86 0.16
C GLU A 166 -21.86 -25.34 -1.21
N ASP A 167 -21.81 -26.23 -2.20
CA ASP A 167 -22.26 -25.98 -3.56
C ASP A 167 -23.74 -25.56 -3.53
N GLY A 168 -23.99 -24.28 -3.70
CA GLY A 168 -25.32 -23.69 -3.78
C GLY A 168 -25.39 -22.77 -4.98
N GLU A 169 -26.20 -23.18 -5.96
CA GLU A 169 -26.57 -22.43 -7.15
C GLU A 169 -26.95 -20.98 -6.82
N TYR A 170 -26.43 -20.06 -7.59
CA TYR A 170 -26.88 -18.66 -7.60
C TYR A 170 -28.09 -18.52 -8.51
N PRO A 171 -29.13 -17.79 -8.12
CA PRO A 171 -30.19 -17.35 -9.02
C PRO A 171 -29.71 -16.25 -9.97
#